data_6bbafa22b63a97674423d5d4b6fcba46
#
_entry.id   6bbafa22b63a97674423d5d4b6fcba46
#
_cell.length_a   1.000
_cell.length_b   1.000
_cell.length_c   1.000
_cell.angle_alpha   90.00
_cell.angle_beta   90.00
_cell.angle_gamma   90.00
#
_symmetry.space_group_name_H-M   'P 1'
#
loop_
_entity.id
_entity.type
_entity.pdbx_description
1 polymer ?
#
loop_
_entity_poly.entity_id
_entity_poly.type
_entity_poly.pdbx_seq_one_letter_code
_entity_poly.pdbx_strand_id
1 'polypeptide(L)'
;MNVQLVWLRSDLRTHDNSALAAAAAKGPIVAVFLRSIKQWQAHGHGANKIDFWARGVAAIKASLDGLNIPLLHRDIDTYDDAAQVLLDIAHEHKVDQLHFNLEYPLNEQRRDQAVQEAFKQQGISVQGYHDAIAFAPGSLLTGKGDYYGVFTPFSKAWHKQITADQLTLRDTPKVQSPLAIESDPLPTLPALDEEPVDGRLWLASESAASDNLERFLRFRGRHYKAQRDLPKVRGTSELSPYLALGMISYRQCLQAVMSENGGHLADGDAGLTTWVNELVWREFYQHVVVGFPQVCRYQPFQAHTQQLKWRNDDEGFKAWCEGRTGYPLVDAAMRQLVATGWMHNRLRMVTAMFLSKHLLIDWRRGEAFFMRHLVDGEFCANNGGWQWAASTGTDAAPYFRIFNPTTQSTRFDAEGEFIAHWLPVLESLPAKARHAPPQDMLNPIDYPAPIVDHKTARLRALDAFKALSK
;
A
#
# COMPACT_ATOMS: atom_id res chain seq x y z
N MET A 1 0.78 36.66 15.84
CA MET A 1 1.50 35.38 15.90
C MET A 1 1.44 34.78 14.53
N ASN A 2 2.54 34.27 14.01
CA ASN A 2 2.56 33.65 12.67
C ASN A 2 2.12 32.17 12.76
N VAL A 3 0.82 31.92 12.75
CA VAL A 3 0.28 30.57 12.87
C VAL A 3 0.58 29.77 11.59
N GLN A 4 1.11 28.55 11.77
CA GLN A 4 1.40 27.62 10.69
C GLN A 4 0.32 26.55 10.65
N LEU A 5 -0.31 26.32 9.51
CA LEU A 5 -1.30 25.26 9.33
C LEU A 5 -0.61 24.02 8.74
N VAL A 6 -0.75 22.86 9.39
CA VAL A 6 -0.25 21.58 8.86
C VAL A 6 -1.44 20.70 8.47
N TRP A 7 -1.56 20.41 7.18
CA TRP A 7 -2.60 19.54 6.68
C TRP A 7 -2.10 18.09 6.65
N LEU A 8 -2.58 17.30 7.62
CA LEU A 8 -2.27 15.87 7.75
C LEU A 8 -3.17 15.03 6.82
N ARG A 9 -2.61 13.95 6.26
CA ARG A 9 -3.32 13.02 5.37
C ARG A 9 -2.83 11.58 5.59
N SER A 10 -2.01 11.04 4.67
CA SER A 10 -1.35 9.72 4.81
C SER A 10 0.06 9.85 5.42
N ASP A 11 0.16 10.64 6.49
CA ASP A 11 1.42 10.99 7.16
C ASP A 11 1.24 11.11 8.70
N LEU A 12 0.51 10.13 9.27
CA LEU A 12 0.01 10.14 10.64
C LEU A 12 1.10 9.83 11.68
N ARG A 13 2.10 10.72 11.77
CA ARG A 13 3.20 10.66 12.73
C ARG A 13 3.71 12.03 13.10
N THR A 14 4.29 12.14 14.28
CA THR A 14 4.94 13.38 14.76
C THR A 14 6.46 13.37 14.56
N HIS A 15 7.09 12.20 14.61
CA HIS A 15 8.52 12.05 14.38
C HIS A 15 8.80 11.86 12.89
N ASP A 16 9.84 12.53 12.39
CA ASP A 16 10.25 12.49 10.98
C ASP A 16 9.13 12.87 9.98
N ASN A 17 8.33 13.88 10.31
CA ASN A 17 7.31 14.46 9.43
C ASN A 17 7.81 15.79 8.86
N SER A 18 8.05 15.86 7.55
CA SER A 18 8.67 17.02 6.90
C SER A 18 7.82 18.28 7.00
N ALA A 19 6.51 18.18 6.81
CA ALA A 19 5.59 19.32 6.91
C ALA A 19 5.53 19.86 8.35
N LEU A 20 5.41 18.96 9.32
CA LEU A 20 5.31 19.32 10.73
C LEU A 20 6.61 19.95 11.25
N ALA A 21 7.77 19.40 10.89
CA ALA A 21 9.08 19.94 11.28
C ALA A 21 9.33 21.31 10.64
N ALA A 22 8.98 21.49 9.38
CA ALA A 22 9.14 22.77 8.68
C ALA A 22 8.19 23.86 9.24
N ALA A 23 6.97 23.49 9.61
CA ALA A 23 6.04 24.39 10.27
C ALA A 23 6.55 24.81 11.65
N ALA A 24 7.04 23.86 12.46
CA ALA A 24 7.59 24.11 13.80
C ALA A 24 8.77 25.11 13.78
N ALA A 25 9.57 25.10 12.72
CA ALA A 25 10.67 26.04 12.56
C ALA A 25 10.24 27.50 12.29
N LYS A 26 8.95 27.72 11.90
CA LYS A 26 8.44 29.05 11.52
C LYS A 26 7.52 29.67 12.57
N GLY A 27 6.82 28.85 13.34
CA GLY A 27 5.89 29.38 14.35
C GLY A 27 5.03 28.32 15.01
N PRO A 28 4.06 28.77 15.82
CA PRO A 28 3.10 27.85 16.44
C PRO A 28 2.22 27.17 15.38
N ILE A 29 1.92 25.91 15.62
CA ILE A 29 1.24 25.02 14.68
C ILE A 29 -0.21 24.83 15.08
N VAL A 30 -1.08 24.79 14.08
CA VAL A 30 -2.41 24.17 14.10
C VAL A 30 -2.39 23.05 13.07
N ALA A 31 -2.78 21.86 13.45
CA ALA A 31 -2.94 20.75 12.52
C ALA A 31 -4.39 20.67 12.04
N VAL A 32 -4.61 20.18 10.81
CA VAL A 32 -5.94 19.91 10.28
C VAL A 32 -5.97 18.55 9.59
N PHE A 33 -7.07 17.83 9.77
CA PHE A 33 -7.37 16.61 9.04
C PHE A 33 -8.72 16.73 8.35
N LEU A 34 -8.72 16.53 7.02
CA LEU A 34 -9.96 16.51 6.21
C LEU A 34 -10.35 15.05 5.95
N ARG A 35 -11.52 14.64 6.45
CA ARG A 35 -12.07 13.31 6.24
C ARG A 35 -13.02 13.34 5.04
N SER A 36 -12.74 12.55 4.01
CA SER A 36 -13.50 12.48 2.76
C SER A 36 -13.98 11.07 2.45
N ILE A 37 -14.90 10.53 3.27
CA ILE A 37 -15.36 9.13 3.18
C ILE A 37 -15.88 8.80 1.78
N LYS A 38 -16.70 9.66 1.17
CA LYS A 38 -17.24 9.43 -0.18
C LYS A 38 -16.13 9.32 -1.23
N GLN A 39 -15.13 10.21 -1.16
CA GLN A 39 -13.98 10.14 -2.06
C GLN A 39 -13.15 8.86 -1.86
N TRP A 40 -12.92 8.48 -0.59
CA TRP A 40 -12.18 7.28 -0.28
C TRP A 40 -12.89 6.01 -0.77
N GLN A 41 -14.21 5.94 -0.60
CA GLN A 41 -15.03 4.86 -1.15
C GLN A 41 -14.99 4.86 -2.69
N ALA A 42 -15.04 6.02 -3.34
CA ALA A 42 -14.89 6.14 -4.79
C ALA A 42 -13.49 5.67 -5.27
N HIS A 43 -12.45 5.80 -4.43
CA HIS A 43 -11.11 5.23 -4.65
C HIS A 43 -11.01 3.75 -4.28
N GLY A 44 -12.11 3.10 -3.92
CA GLY A 44 -12.17 1.69 -3.55
C GLY A 44 -11.63 1.35 -2.16
N HIS A 45 -11.40 2.36 -1.30
CA HIS A 45 -11.01 2.08 0.09
C HIS A 45 -12.19 1.48 0.86
N GLY A 46 -12.00 0.28 1.39
CA GLY A 46 -13.02 -0.40 2.18
C GLY A 46 -12.89 -0.18 3.69
N ALA A 47 -13.77 -0.83 4.43
CA ALA A 47 -13.94 -0.68 5.87
C ALA A 47 -12.63 -0.86 6.66
N ASN A 48 -11.82 -1.85 6.31
CA ASN A 48 -10.55 -2.15 7.00
C ASN A 48 -9.58 -0.96 7.00
N LYS A 49 -9.39 -0.32 5.84
CA LYS A 49 -8.49 0.82 5.73
C LYS A 49 -9.09 2.07 6.36
N ILE A 50 -10.38 2.32 6.17
CA ILE A 50 -11.07 3.50 6.73
C ILE A 50 -11.03 3.46 8.25
N ASP A 51 -11.31 2.30 8.87
CA ASP A 51 -11.21 2.10 10.31
C ASP A 51 -9.76 2.29 10.81
N PHE A 52 -8.78 1.66 10.15
CA PHE A 52 -7.37 1.80 10.49
C PHE A 52 -6.91 3.27 10.40
N TRP A 53 -7.39 4.01 9.39
CA TRP A 53 -7.11 5.43 9.23
C TRP A 53 -7.71 6.25 10.37
N ALA A 54 -8.99 6.05 10.71
CA ALA A 54 -9.66 6.77 11.78
C ALA A 54 -8.98 6.54 13.14
N ARG A 55 -8.60 5.30 13.44
CA ARG A 55 -7.82 4.97 14.66
C ARG A 55 -6.44 5.62 14.64
N GLY A 56 -5.79 5.71 13.48
CA GLY A 56 -4.53 6.43 13.29
C GLY A 56 -4.66 7.92 13.52
N VAL A 57 -5.75 8.54 13.08
CA VAL A 57 -6.04 9.96 13.36
C VAL A 57 -6.27 10.19 14.85
N ALA A 58 -6.95 9.27 15.53
CA ALA A 58 -7.11 9.35 16.99
C ALA A 58 -5.76 9.24 17.72
N ALA A 59 -4.88 8.36 17.27
CA ALA A 59 -3.56 8.18 17.86
C ALA A 59 -2.66 9.43 17.65
N ILE A 60 -2.62 9.99 16.43
CA ILE A 60 -1.82 11.20 16.19
C ILE A 60 -2.40 12.41 16.93
N LYS A 61 -3.73 12.52 17.06
CA LYS A 61 -4.35 13.57 17.87
C LYS A 61 -3.81 13.55 19.29
N ALA A 62 -3.77 12.40 19.93
CA ALA A 62 -3.22 12.26 21.28
C ALA A 62 -1.75 12.69 21.37
N SER A 63 -0.94 12.38 20.34
CA SER A 63 0.47 12.81 20.26
C SER A 63 0.59 14.33 20.08
N LEU A 64 -0.26 14.93 19.25
CA LEU A 64 -0.30 16.38 19.01
C LEU A 64 -0.79 17.14 20.25
N ASP A 65 -1.81 16.64 20.96
CA ASP A 65 -2.30 17.22 22.21
C ASP A 65 -1.16 17.29 23.26
N GLY A 66 -0.30 16.26 23.31
CA GLY A 66 0.90 16.24 24.15
C GLY A 66 1.96 17.30 23.77
N LEU A 67 1.89 17.85 22.56
CA LEU A 67 2.75 18.92 22.05
C LEU A 67 2.07 20.30 22.11
N ASN A 68 0.86 20.40 22.66
CA ASN A 68 -0.03 21.57 22.63
C ASN A 68 -0.34 22.03 21.17
N ILE A 69 -0.36 21.11 20.21
CA ILE A 69 -0.73 21.37 18.82
C ILE A 69 -2.20 20.97 18.64
N PRO A 70 -3.12 21.93 18.48
CA PRO A 70 -4.53 21.61 18.26
C PRO A 70 -4.72 20.91 16.92
N LEU A 71 -5.59 19.88 16.90
CA LEU A 71 -6.01 19.21 15.67
C LEU A 71 -7.46 19.59 15.33
N LEU A 72 -7.63 20.31 14.22
CA LEU A 72 -8.93 20.60 13.63
C LEU A 72 -9.36 19.44 12.73
N HIS A 73 -10.64 19.12 12.75
CA HIS A 73 -11.23 18.07 11.93
C HIS A 73 -12.38 18.63 11.12
N ARG A 74 -12.43 18.32 9.81
CA ARG A 74 -13.56 18.66 8.94
C ARG A 74 -13.92 17.47 8.06
N ASP A 75 -15.21 17.24 7.90
CA ASP A 75 -15.73 16.33 6.89
C ASP A 75 -15.92 17.07 5.58
N ILE A 76 -15.46 16.47 4.49
CA ILE A 76 -15.66 16.94 3.13
C ILE A 76 -16.22 15.81 2.27
N ASP A 77 -17.02 16.12 1.25
CA ASP A 77 -17.56 15.10 0.36
C ASP A 77 -16.51 14.59 -0.60
N THR A 78 -15.84 15.50 -1.30
CA THR A 78 -14.84 15.18 -2.31
C THR A 78 -13.56 15.98 -2.12
N TYR A 79 -12.51 15.65 -2.86
CA TYR A 79 -11.27 16.41 -2.86
C TYR A 79 -11.41 17.83 -3.41
N ASP A 80 -12.46 18.10 -4.19
CA ASP A 80 -12.73 19.44 -4.75
C ASP A 80 -13.10 20.45 -3.65
N ASP A 81 -13.65 19.97 -2.53
CA ASP A 81 -14.03 20.81 -1.39
C ASP A 81 -12.82 21.26 -0.54
N ALA A 82 -11.68 20.56 -0.68
CA ALA A 82 -10.53 20.73 0.21
C ALA A 82 -9.97 22.17 0.20
N ALA A 83 -9.90 22.80 -0.97
CA ALA A 83 -9.32 24.14 -1.11
C ALA A 83 -10.13 25.18 -0.33
N GLN A 84 -11.45 25.17 -0.44
CA GLN A 84 -12.30 26.13 0.24
C GLN A 84 -12.29 25.92 1.76
N VAL A 85 -12.41 24.66 2.22
CA VAL A 85 -12.42 24.35 3.65
C VAL A 85 -11.10 24.72 4.32
N LEU A 86 -9.98 24.49 3.65
CA LEU A 86 -8.66 24.89 4.18
C LEU A 86 -8.48 26.42 4.20
N LEU A 87 -9.01 27.14 3.19
CA LEU A 87 -9.00 28.61 3.18
C LEU A 87 -9.86 29.20 4.31
N ASP A 88 -11.03 28.63 4.57
CA ASP A 88 -11.90 29.09 5.66
C ASP A 88 -11.20 28.96 7.00
N ILE A 89 -10.54 27.82 7.25
CA ILE A 89 -9.70 27.62 8.45
C ILE A 89 -8.53 28.62 8.49
N ALA A 90 -7.87 28.85 7.35
CA ALA A 90 -6.74 29.76 7.28
C ALA A 90 -7.14 31.20 7.60
N HIS A 91 -8.30 31.66 7.13
CA HIS A 91 -8.82 32.99 7.45
C HIS A 91 -9.26 33.10 8.92
N GLU A 92 -9.99 32.10 9.44
CA GLU A 92 -10.48 32.06 10.82
C GLU A 92 -9.33 32.19 11.83
N HIS A 93 -8.25 31.44 11.58
CA HIS A 93 -7.10 31.38 12.51
C HIS A 93 -5.93 32.24 12.10
N LYS A 94 -6.07 33.09 11.07
CA LYS A 94 -5.03 34.02 10.57
C LYS A 94 -3.72 33.30 10.28
N VAL A 95 -3.82 32.21 9.48
CA VAL A 95 -2.69 31.36 9.08
C VAL A 95 -1.78 32.12 8.12
N ASP A 96 -0.48 32.08 8.38
CA ASP A 96 0.54 32.66 7.50
C ASP A 96 0.92 31.73 6.35
N GLN A 97 1.01 30.42 6.65
CA GLN A 97 1.43 29.43 5.69
C GLN A 97 0.79 28.08 5.94
N LEU A 98 0.43 27.41 4.84
CA LEU A 98 0.00 26.01 4.80
C LEU A 98 1.18 25.10 4.46
N HIS A 99 1.34 24.01 5.23
CA HIS A 99 2.33 22.97 5.01
C HIS A 99 1.64 21.61 4.84
N PHE A 100 2.13 20.79 3.91
CA PHE A 100 1.66 19.43 3.76
C PHE A 100 2.68 18.51 3.07
N ASN A 101 2.61 17.21 3.30
CA ASN A 101 3.44 16.22 2.63
C ASN A 101 2.75 15.73 1.34
N LEU A 102 3.43 15.75 0.21
CA LEU A 102 2.87 15.47 -1.12
C LEU A 102 2.43 14.01 -1.27
N GLU A 103 1.34 13.80 -1.97
CA GLU A 103 0.83 12.51 -2.42
C GLU A 103 0.85 12.45 -3.96
N TYR A 104 1.06 11.25 -4.53
CA TYR A 104 1.47 11.13 -5.93
C TYR A 104 0.40 10.61 -6.91
N PRO A 105 -0.69 9.93 -6.48
CA PRO A 105 -1.75 9.58 -7.41
C PRO A 105 -2.43 10.82 -8.01
N LEU A 106 -3.00 10.67 -9.19
CA LEU A 106 -3.46 11.79 -10.02
C LEU A 106 -4.49 12.70 -9.34
N ASN A 107 -5.44 12.12 -8.62
CA ASN A 107 -6.49 12.91 -7.95
C ASN A 107 -5.94 13.69 -6.77
N GLU A 108 -4.99 13.11 -6.03
CA GLU A 108 -4.28 13.75 -4.94
C GLU A 108 -3.42 14.91 -5.45
N GLN A 109 -2.71 14.72 -6.57
CA GLN A 109 -1.95 15.82 -7.19
C GLN A 109 -2.86 16.97 -7.63
N ARG A 110 -4.02 16.69 -8.23
CA ARG A 110 -4.99 17.71 -8.65
C ARG A 110 -5.56 18.47 -7.46
N ARG A 111 -5.92 17.77 -6.41
CA ARG A 111 -6.36 18.36 -5.14
C ARG A 111 -5.30 19.30 -4.57
N ASP A 112 -4.06 18.83 -4.47
CA ASP A 112 -2.94 19.59 -3.92
C ASP A 112 -2.66 20.85 -4.79
N GLN A 113 -2.73 20.73 -6.10
CA GLN A 113 -2.60 21.86 -7.02
C GLN A 113 -3.74 22.88 -6.84
N ALA A 114 -4.99 22.43 -6.75
CA ALA A 114 -6.13 23.31 -6.52
C ALA A 114 -6.00 24.08 -5.20
N VAL A 115 -5.54 23.42 -4.13
CA VAL A 115 -5.26 24.06 -2.84
C VAL A 115 -4.16 25.11 -2.99
N GLN A 116 -3.05 24.78 -3.66
CA GLN A 116 -1.96 25.74 -3.88
C GLN A 116 -2.40 26.98 -4.65
N GLU A 117 -3.20 26.81 -5.71
CA GLU A 117 -3.72 27.89 -6.53
C GLU A 117 -4.67 28.79 -5.74
N ALA A 118 -5.60 28.20 -4.97
CA ALA A 118 -6.57 28.94 -4.15
C ALA A 118 -5.87 29.78 -3.05
N PHE A 119 -4.91 29.23 -2.35
CA PHE A 119 -4.14 29.94 -1.31
C PHE A 119 -3.30 31.06 -1.91
N LYS A 120 -2.64 30.81 -3.05
CA LYS A 120 -1.86 31.81 -3.76
C LYS A 120 -2.72 33.02 -4.15
N GLN A 121 -3.97 32.81 -4.59
CA GLN A 121 -4.91 33.89 -4.94
C GLN A 121 -5.26 34.76 -3.71
N GLN A 122 -5.22 34.19 -2.51
CA GLN A 122 -5.45 34.89 -1.24
C GLN A 122 -4.17 35.46 -0.61
N GLY A 123 -3.02 35.32 -1.27
CA GLY A 123 -1.74 35.80 -0.77
C GLY A 123 -1.17 35.00 0.40
N ILE A 124 -1.70 33.79 0.68
CA ILE A 124 -1.23 32.90 1.74
C ILE A 124 -0.21 31.95 1.15
N SER A 125 0.92 31.78 1.81
CA SER A 125 1.99 30.88 1.37
C SER A 125 1.59 29.41 1.52
N VAL A 126 2.03 28.57 0.58
CA VAL A 126 1.83 27.10 0.63
C VAL A 126 3.14 26.39 0.34
N GLN A 127 3.43 25.35 1.10
CA GLN A 127 4.61 24.53 0.87
C GLN A 127 4.28 23.03 0.97
N GLY A 128 4.48 22.31 -0.14
CA GLY A 128 4.45 20.85 -0.19
C GLY A 128 5.84 20.26 -0.03
N TYR A 129 5.93 19.08 0.63
CA TYR A 129 7.18 18.39 0.90
C TYR A 129 7.15 16.96 0.36
N HIS A 130 8.25 16.50 -0.24
CA HIS A 130 8.45 15.08 -0.56
C HIS A 130 8.85 14.32 0.72
N ASP A 131 7.92 13.59 1.30
CA ASP A 131 8.09 12.95 2.60
C ASP A 131 7.96 11.42 2.54
N ALA A 132 7.20 10.89 1.59
CA ALA A 132 6.92 9.46 1.46
C ALA A 132 7.98 8.68 0.65
N ILE A 133 8.94 9.37 0.02
CA ILE A 133 9.95 8.84 -0.90
C ILE A 133 11.27 9.60 -0.77
N ALA A 134 12.39 8.94 -1.16
CA ALA A 134 13.72 9.53 -1.09
C ALA A 134 13.98 10.54 -2.21
N PHE A 135 13.48 10.26 -3.41
CA PHE A 135 13.69 11.10 -4.58
C PHE A 135 12.37 11.65 -5.10
N ALA A 136 12.28 12.96 -5.24
CA ALA A 136 11.12 13.60 -5.86
C ALA A 136 10.87 12.99 -7.26
N PRO A 137 9.62 12.70 -7.66
CA PRO A 137 9.35 12.25 -9.01
C PRO A 137 9.89 13.25 -10.04
N GLY A 138 10.60 12.73 -11.05
CA GLY A 138 11.30 13.56 -12.03
C GLY A 138 12.73 13.95 -11.66
N SER A 139 13.21 13.69 -10.44
CA SER A 139 14.63 13.89 -10.08
C SER A 139 15.52 12.68 -10.39
N LEU A 140 14.93 11.50 -10.45
CA LEU A 140 15.61 10.25 -10.80
C LEU A 140 15.09 9.77 -12.17
N LEU A 141 15.85 10.10 -13.22
CA LEU A 141 15.48 9.84 -14.62
C LEU A 141 16.53 8.99 -15.33
N THR A 142 16.13 8.40 -16.46
CA THR A 142 17.05 7.71 -17.37
C THR A 142 18.05 8.68 -18.00
N GLY A 143 19.10 8.19 -18.64
CA GLY A 143 20.05 9.04 -19.38
C GLY A 143 19.43 9.84 -20.56
N LYS A 144 18.18 9.53 -20.92
CA LYS A 144 17.42 10.28 -21.95
C LYS A 144 16.46 11.32 -21.34
N GLY A 145 16.38 11.41 -20.01
CA GLY A 145 15.46 12.31 -19.32
C GLY A 145 14.05 11.74 -19.11
N ASP A 146 13.84 10.44 -19.37
CA ASP A 146 12.54 9.79 -19.19
C ASP A 146 12.42 9.15 -17.81
N TYR A 147 11.18 8.94 -17.32
CA TYR A 147 10.93 8.12 -16.14
C TYR A 147 11.32 6.65 -16.40
N TYR A 148 11.80 5.98 -15.36
CA TYR A 148 12.09 4.55 -15.43
C TYR A 148 10.80 3.73 -15.55
N GLY A 149 10.73 2.89 -16.57
CA GLY A 149 9.66 1.89 -16.75
C GLY A 149 10.08 0.47 -16.34
N VAL A 150 11.27 0.28 -15.74
CA VAL A 150 11.81 -1.00 -15.30
C VAL A 150 12.51 -0.82 -13.96
N PHE A 151 12.23 -1.70 -13.00
CA PHE A 151 12.71 -1.59 -11.62
C PHE A 151 14.22 -1.71 -11.50
N THR A 152 14.84 -2.69 -12.16
CA THR A 152 16.29 -2.94 -11.97
C THR A 152 17.16 -1.72 -12.28
N PRO A 153 17.00 -0.98 -13.41
CA PRO A 153 17.76 0.24 -13.63
C PRO A 153 17.38 1.37 -12.67
N PHE A 154 16.10 1.47 -12.26
CA PHE A 154 15.67 2.43 -11.24
C PHE A 154 16.37 2.18 -9.91
N SER A 155 16.34 0.95 -9.40
CA SER A 155 16.97 0.56 -8.13
C SER A 155 18.48 0.83 -8.16
N LYS A 156 19.17 0.53 -9.26
CA LYS A 156 20.59 0.85 -9.43
C LYS A 156 20.87 2.35 -9.35
N ALA A 157 20.03 3.17 -10.00
CA ALA A 157 20.17 4.62 -9.96
C ALA A 157 19.85 5.16 -8.55
N TRP A 158 18.83 4.63 -7.89
CA TRP A 158 18.43 4.96 -6.53
C TRP A 158 19.60 4.71 -5.54
N HIS A 159 20.15 3.50 -5.51
CA HIS A 159 21.27 3.14 -4.63
C HIS A 159 22.54 3.95 -4.92
N LYS A 160 22.76 4.34 -6.17
CA LYS A 160 23.91 5.17 -6.55
C LYS A 160 23.80 6.62 -6.09
N GLN A 161 22.57 7.16 -6.03
CA GLN A 161 22.33 8.57 -5.80
C GLN A 161 21.87 8.89 -4.37
N ILE A 162 21.49 7.88 -3.57
CA ILE A 162 21.06 8.11 -2.18
C ILE A 162 22.20 8.72 -1.36
N THR A 163 21.93 9.79 -0.65
CA THR A 163 22.89 10.51 0.18
C THR A 163 22.38 10.64 1.61
N ALA A 164 23.22 11.14 2.50
CA ALA A 164 22.85 11.40 3.88
C ALA A 164 21.64 12.35 4.02
N ASP A 165 21.49 13.31 3.09
CA ASP A 165 20.40 14.29 3.14
C ASP A 165 19.01 13.64 2.99
N GLN A 166 18.86 12.65 2.08
CA GLN A 166 17.62 11.92 1.95
C GLN A 166 17.33 11.00 3.14
N LEU A 167 18.33 10.71 3.94
CA LEU A 167 18.23 9.82 5.10
C LEU A 167 18.12 10.55 6.43
N THR A 168 18.35 11.87 6.45
CA THR A 168 18.29 12.66 7.67
C THR A 168 16.88 12.73 8.23
N LEU A 169 16.69 12.24 9.44
CA LEU A 169 15.41 12.29 10.16
C LEU A 169 15.08 13.73 10.57
N ARG A 170 13.80 14.03 10.64
CA ARG A 170 13.26 15.29 11.15
C ARG A 170 12.86 15.10 12.60
N ASP A 171 13.28 16.03 13.46
CA ASP A 171 12.90 15.99 14.87
C ASP A 171 11.39 16.16 15.05
N THR A 172 10.85 15.53 16.09
CA THR A 172 9.51 15.84 16.58
C THR A 172 9.49 17.31 17.04
N PRO A 173 8.44 18.08 16.72
CA PRO A 173 8.30 19.45 17.22
C PRO A 173 8.42 19.50 18.75
N LYS A 174 9.02 20.57 19.25
CA LYS A 174 9.01 20.83 20.68
C LYS A 174 7.60 21.20 21.13
N VAL A 175 7.30 20.94 22.41
CA VAL A 175 6.05 21.39 23.03
C VAL A 175 5.92 22.88 22.86
N GLN A 176 4.88 23.36 22.19
CA GLN A 176 4.62 24.78 22.00
C GLN A 176 3.79 25.36 23.14
N SER A 177 3.78 26.71 23.26
CA SER A 177 2.82 27.36 24.14
C SER A 177 1.39 27.11 23.65
N PRO A 178 0.43 26.84 24.55
CA PRO A 178 -0.95 26.64 24.15
C PRO A 178 -1.50 27.83 23.34
N LEU A 179 -2.23 27.51 22.28
CA LEU A 179 -2.98 28.50 21.49
C LEU A 179 -4.39 28.67 22.08
N ALA A 180 -5.04 29.79 21.77
CA ALA A 180 -6.46 30.00 22.05
C ALA A 180 -7.35 29.29 20.98
N ILE A 181 -6.93 28.10 20.58
CA ILE A 181 -7.58 27.23 19.60
C ILE A 181 -7.63 25.84 20.24
N GLU A 182 -8.83 25.26 20.31
CA GLU A 182 -9.01 23.93 20.87
C GLU A 182 -9.04 22.88 19.77
N SER A 183 -8.58 21.67 20.10
CA SER A 183 -8.72 20.51 19.21
C SER A 183 -10.20 20.16 19.05
N ASP A 184 -10.60 19.88 17.81
CA ASP A 184 -11.96 19.34 17.59
C ASP A 184 -12.10 17.93 18.15
N PRO A 185 -13.30 17.54 18.60
CA PRO A 185 -13.62 16.15 18.88
C PRO A 185 -13.58 15.37 17.56
N LEU A 186 -13.03 14.16 17.59
CA LEU A 186 -13.07 13.30 16.42
C LEU A 186 -14.46 12.67 16.29
N PRO A 187 -15.15 12.85 15.15
CA PRO A 187 -16.46 12.26 14.95
C PRO A 187 -16.35 10.74 14.79
N THR A 188 -17.38 10.04 15.22
CA THR A 188 -17.52 8.59 14.95
C THR A 188 -17.53 8.35 13.44
N LEU A 189 -17.04 7.16 13.03
CA LEU A 189 -17.18 6.76 11.64
C LEU A 189 -18.66 6.56 11.30
N PRO A 190 -19.10 6.99 10.11
CA PRO A 190 -20.43 6.59 9.62
C PRO A 190 -20.48 5.08 9.41
N ALA A 191 -21.68 4.54 9.27
CA ALA A 191 -21.83 3.13 8.87
C ALA A 191 -21.10 2.87 7.55
N LEU A 192 -20.26 1.85 7.54
CA LEU A 192 -19.53 1.39 6.37
C LEU A 192 -20.27 0.21 5.74
N ASP A 193 -20.00 -0.06 4.45
CA ASP A 193 -20.66 -1.15 3.71
C ASP A 193 -20.37 -2.54 4.29
N GLU A 194 -19.25 -2.69 4.98
CA GLU A 194 -18.79 -3.93 5.61
C GLU A 194 -18.23 -3.63 6.99
N GLU A 195 -18.28 -4.62 7.89
CA GLU A 195 -17.61 -4.52 9.19
C GLU A 195 -16.10 -4.65 9.00
N PRO A 196 -15.29 -3.78 9.63
CA PRO A 196 -13.85 -3.90 9.57
C PRO A 196 -13.37 -5.14 10.35
N VAL A 197 -12.21 -5.67 10.00
CA VAL A 197 -11.54 -6.72 10.77
C VAL A 197 -11.20 -6.23 12.18
N ASP A 198 -10.99 -7.18 13.10
CA ASP A 198 -10.64 -6.86 14.49
C ASP A 198 -9.45 -5.89 14.56
N GLY A 199 -9.66 -4.69 15.08
CA GLY A 199 -8.66 -3.65 15.20
C GLY A 199 -7.41 -4.04 16.00
N ARG A 200 -7.47 -5.11 16.81
CA ARG A 200 -6.33 -5.66 17.55
C ARG A 200 -5.30 -6.34 16.63
N LEU A 201 -5.70 -6.74 15.44
CA LEU A 201 -4.77 -7.27 14.42
C LEU A 201 -3.80 -6.19 13.93
N TRP A 202 -4.27 -4.95 13.86
CA TRP A 202 -3.53 -3.81 13.33
C TRP A 202 -3.68 -2.61 14.27
N LEU A 203 -2.75 -2.47 15.20
CA LEU A 203 -2.73 -1.32 16.12
C LEU A 203 -2.30 -0.07 15.37
N ALA A 204 -3.17 0.94 15.28
CA ALA A 204 -2.98 2.11 14.44
C ALA A 204 -2.26 3.24 15.20
N SER A 205 -0.93 3.14 15.34
CA SER A 205 -0.14 4.20 15.96
C SER A 205 1.31 4.21 15.47
N GLU A 206 1.99 5.34 15.65
CA GLU A 206 3.41 5.53 15.39
C GLU A 206 4.27 4.58 16.25
N SER A 207 3.90 4.38 17.53
CA SER A 207 4.60 3.46 18.42
C SER A 207 4.48 2.01 17.96
N ALA A 208 3.28 1.57 17.56
CA ALA A 208 3.09 0.21 17.04
C ALA A 208 3.90 -0.04 15.75
N ALA A 209 4.03 0.96 14.90
CA ALA A 209 4.87 0.88 13.70
C ALA A 209 6.36 0.73 14.06
N SER A 210 6.85 1.54 15.00
CA SER A 210 8.23 1.48 15.50
C SER A 210 8.55 0.15 16.17
N ASP A 211 7.64 -0.35 17.03
CA ASP A 211 7.79 -1.65 17.67
C ASP A 211 7.83 -2.81 16.67
N ASN A 212 7.05 -2.72 15.58
CA ASN A 212 7.08 -3.73 14.50
C ASN A 212 8.40 -3.68 13.73
N LEU A 213 8.93 -2.48 13.44
CA LEU A 213 10.22 -2.32 12.78
C LEU A 213 11.35 -2.89 13.64
N GLU A 214 11.41 -2.52 14.92
CA GLU A 214 12.44 -3.02 15.86
C GLU A 214 12.39 -4.55 15.96
N ARG A 215 11.21 -5.13 16.21
CA ARG A 215 11.04 -6.59 16.28
C ARG A 215 11.39 -7.30 14.97
N PHE A 216 11.05 -6.69 13.83
CA PHE A 216 11.43 -7.24 12.53
C PHE A 216 12.95 -7.27 12.37
N LEU A 217 13.63 -6.16 12.56
CA LEU A 217 15.07 -6.07 12.38
C LEU A 217 15.83 -7.01 13.35
N ARG A 218 15.43 -7.02 14.61
CA ARG A 218 16.06 -7.84 15.66
C ARG A 218 15.93 -9.33 15.43
N PHE A 219 14.77 -9.82 14.97
CA PHE A 219 14.49 -11.26 14.95
C PHE A 219 14.35 -11.86 13.56
N ARG A 220 14.06 -11.07 12.52
CA ARG A 220 13.64 -11.57 11.21
C ARG A 220 14.37 -10.93 10.04
N GLY A 221 14.88 -9.71 10.19
CA GLY A 221 15.47 -8.91 9.12
C GLY A 221 16.58 -9.66 8.35
N ARG A 222 17.53 -10.30 9.09
CA ARG A 222 18.62 -11.07 8.50
C ARG A 222 18.14 -12.35 7.77
N HIS A 223 17.00 -12.89 8.18
CA HIS A 223 16.39 -14.08 7.55
C HIS A 223 15.42 -13.73 6.42
N TYR A 224 15.16 -12.43 6.18
CA TYR A 224 14.13 -11.97 5.26
C TYR A 224 14.27 -12.57 3.86
N LYS A 225 15.48 -12.58 3.29
CA LYS A 225 15.72 -13.13 1.95
C LYS A 225 15.31 -14.60 1.83
N ALA A 226 15.53 -15.39 2.88
CA ALA A 226 15.20 -16.83 2.88
C ALA A 226 13.72 -17.07 3.20
N GLN A 227 13.08 -16.23 4.01
CA GLN A 227 11.76 -16.49 4.57
C GLN A 227 10.64 -15.67 3.93
N ARG A 228 10.96 -14.60 3.19
CA ARG A 228 9.99 -13.68 2.61
C ARG A 228 8.94 -14.31 1.69
N ASP A 229 9.21 -15.50 1.19
CA ASP A 229 8.32 -16.22 0.27
C ASP A 229 7.49 -17.32 0.95
N LEU A 230 7.70 -17.58 2.25
CA LEU A 230 7.06 -18.65 3.01
C LEU A 230 5.86 -18.10 3.80
N PRO A 231 4.61 -18.30 3.34
CA PRO A 231 3.43 -17.63 3.93
C PRO A 231 3.11 -18.12 5.34
N LYS A 232 3.50 -19.34 5.72
CA LYS A 232 3.33 -19.86 7.08
C LYS A 232 4.31 -19.24 8.07
N VAL A 233 5.48 -18.83 7.59
CA VAL A 233 6.52 -18.23 8.43
C VAL A 233 6.28 -16.74 8.56
N ARG A 234 6.27 -16.23 9.78
CA ARG A 234 6.23 -14.79 10.02
C ARG A 234 7.57 -14.13 9.66
N GLY A 235 7.96 -14.22 8.38
CA GLY A 235 9.25 -13.76 7.84
C GLY A 235 9.27 -12.33 7.31
N THR A 236 8.12 -11.66 7.22
CA THR A 236 7.97 -10.30 6.70
C THR A 236 7.90 -9.25 7.81
N SER A 237 8.07 -7.97 7.47
CA SER A 237 8.03 -6.87 8.44
C SER A 237 6.61 -6.54 8.91
N GLU A 238 5.60 -6.80 8.08
CA GLU A 238 4.20 -6.39 8.31
C GLU A 238 4.04 -4.86 8.49
N LEU A 239 4.93 -4.07 7.86
CA LEU A 239 4.93 -2.61 7.96
C LEU A 239 4.10 -1.92 6.88
N SER A 240 3.57 -2.67 5.90
CA SER A 240 2.83 -2.08 4.78
C SER A 240 1.63 -1.21 5.20
N PRO A 241 0.80 -1.56 6.24
CA PRO A 241 -0.28 -0.69 6.68
C PRO A 241 0.23 0.65 7.24
N TYR A 242 1.30 0.61 8.01
CA TYR A 242 1.90 1.78 8.64
C TYR A 242 2.58 2.70 7.63
N LEU A 243 3.24 2.14 6.61
CA LEU A 243 3.82 2.90 5.50
C LEU A 243 2.73 3.50 4.60
N ALA A 244 1.59 2.82 4.44
CA ALA A 244 0.47 3.30 3.62
C ALA A 244 -0.20 4.54 4.21
N LEU A 245 -0.24 4.68 5.54
CA LEU A 245 -0.78 5.85 6.25
C LEU A 245 0.30 6.69 6.93
N GLY A 246 1.56 6.45 6.59
CA GLY A 246 2.68 7.25 7.05
C GLY A 246 2.87 7.32 8.56
N MET A 247 2.44 6.29 9.30
CA MET A 247 2.72 6.14 10.74
C MET A 247 4.19 5.80 11.01
N ILE A 248 4.92 5.45 9.96
CA ILE A 248 6.37 5.34 9.92
C ILE A 248 6.87 5.82 8.55
N SER A 249 8.02 6.50 8.53
CA SER A 249 8.60 6.97 7.29
C SER A 249 9.56 5.94 6.67
N TYR A 250 9.83 6.10 5.37
CA TYR A 250 10.89 5.33 4.72
C TYR A 250 12.26 5.64 5.33
N ARG A 251 12.51 6.91 5.77
CA ARG A 251 13.78 7.32 6.39
C ARG A 251 14.03 6.59 7.70
N GLN A 252 13.00 6.48 8.56
CA GLN A 252 13.09 5.70 9.79
C GLN A 252 13.43 4.24 9.49
N CYS A 253 12.80 3.65 8.48
CA CYS A 253 13.10 2.28 8.05
C CYS A 253 14.54 2.13 7.54
N LEU A 254 15.03 3.03 6.69
CA LEU A 254 16.37 2.97 6.12
C LEU A 254 17.45 3.24 7.18
N GLN A 255 17.24 4.22 8.06
CA GLN A 255 18.15 4.49 9.17
C GLN A 255 18.28 3.31 10.13
N ALA A 256 17.16 2.68 10.46
CA ALA A 256 17.17 1.48 11.30
C ALA A 256 17.92 0.32 10.64
N VAL A 257 17.76 0.11 9.31
CA VAL A 257 18.57 -0.86 8.57
C VAL A 257 20.05 -0.50 8.58
N MET A 258 20.42 0.75 8.32
CA MET A 258 21.83 1.18 8.36
C MET A 258 22.46 0.89 9.71
N SER A 259 21.74 1.17 10.79
CA SER A 259 22.20 0.88 12.16
C SER A 259 22.51 -0.60 12.37
N GLU A 260 21.66 -1.50 11.83
CA GLU A 260 21.79 -2.95 11.96
C GLU A 260 22.77 -3.57 10.95
N ASN A 261 23.08 -2.86 9.86
CA ASN A 261 23.83 -3.35 8.70
C ASN A 261 25.19 -2.65 8.53
N GLY A 262 25.78 -2.13 9.59
CA GLY A 262 27.10 -1.51 9.55
C GLY A 262 27.20 -0.26 8.68
N GLY A 263 26.11 0.49 8.54
CA GLY A 263 26.03 1.72 7.75
C GLY A 263 25.68 1.49 6.26
N HIS A 264 25.35 0.28 5.84
CA HIS A 264 25.14 -0.07 4.43
C HIS A 264 23.65 -0.30 4.09
N LEU A 265 23.20 0.18 2.91
CA LEU A 265 21.87 -0.08 2.34
C LEU A 265 21.92 -1.07 1.18
N ALA A 266 23.00 -1.05 0.37
CA ALA A 266 23.17 -1.89 -0.82
C ALA A 266 23.98 -3.14 -0.57
N ASP A 267 24.87 -3.10 0.41
CA ASP A 267 25.81 -4.16 0.75
C ASP A 267 25.59 -4.69 2.17
N GLY A 268 26.34 -5.69 2.59
CA GLY A 268 26.28 -6.29 3.92
C GLY A 268 25.33 -7.48 3.98
N ASP A 269 24.43 -7.52 4.97
CA ASP A 269 23.52 -8.64 5.17
C ASP A 269 22.49 -8.77 4.05
N ALA A 270 22.41 -9.96 3.45
CA ALA A 270 21.54 -10.21 2.30
C ALA A 270 20.03 -10.15 2.61
N GLY A 271 19.63 -10.41 3.84
CA GLY A 271 18.24 -10.26 4.28
C GLY A 271 17.84 -8.78 4.34
N LEU A 272 18.67 -7.98 5.01
CA LEU A 272 18.45 -6.55 5.18
C LEU A 272 18.46 -5.80 3.84
N THR A 273 19.45 -6.06 2.98
CA THR A 273 19.52 -5.44 1.65
C THR A 273 18.36 -5.85 0.75
N THR A 274 17.88 -7.11 0.86
CA THR A 274 16.66 -7.54 0.16
C THR A 274 15.44 -6.76 0.65
N TRP A 275 15.32 -6.52 1.95
CA TRP A 275 14.20 -5.74 2.49
C TRP A 275 14.25 -4.26 2.10
N VAL A 276 15.43 -3.64 2.05
CA VAL A 276 15.60 -2.28 1.50
C VAL A 276 15.04 -2.19 0.09
N ASN A 277 15.29 -3.19 -0.77
CA ASN A 277 14.75 -3.20 -2.12
C ASN A 277 13.21 -3.21 -2.17
N GLU A 278 12.51 -3.69 -1.13
CA GLU A 278 11.04 -3.59 -1.07
C GLU A 278 10.58 -2.15 -0.83
N LEU A 279 11.33 -1.35 -0.06
CA LEU A 279 11.08 0.08 0.09
C LEU A 279 11.35 0.82 -1.22
N VAL A 280 12.40 0.44 -1.94
CA VAL A 280 12.72 0.98 -3.27
C VAL A 280 11.65 0.61 -4.30
N TRP A 281 11.06 -0.60 -4.24
CA TRP A 281 9.91 -1.00 -5.06
C TRP A 281 8.69 -0.11 -4.79
N ARG A 282 8.39 0.19 -3.52
CA ARG A 282 7.31 1.09 -3.15
C ARG A 282 7.50 2.48 -3.78
N GLU A 283 8.71 3.03 -3.68
CA GLU A 283 9.06 4.33 -4.28
C GLU A 283 8.98 4.29 -5.81
N PHE A 284 9.46 3.22 -6.43
CA PHE A 284 9.37 3.03 -7.88
C PHE A 284 7.93 3.15 -8.40
N TYR A 285 6.96 2.51 -7.74
CA TYR A 285 5.56 2.63 -8.15
C TYR A 285 5.01 4.05 -7.98
N GLN A 286 5.49 4.81 -7.02
CA GLN A 286 5.12 6.22 -6.89
C GLN A 286 5.70 7.09 -8.03
N HIS A 287 6.92 6.80 -8.48
CA HIS A 287 7.47 7.41 -9.71
C HIS A 287 6.68 7.01 -10.95
N VAL A 288 6.24 5.77 -11.05
CA VAL A 288 5.45 5.27 -12.18
C VAL A 288 4.12 6.01 -12.31
N VAL A 289 3.38 6.23 -11.24
CA VAL A 289 2.07 6.92 -11.33
C VAL A 289 2.20 8.38 -11.73
N VAL A 290 3.32 9.04 -11.41
CA VAL A 290 3.60 10.42 -11.84
C VAL A 290 4.08 10.46 -13.29
N GLY A 291 5.03 9.60 -13.67
CA GLY A 291 5.59 9.56 -15.01
C GLY A 291 4.63 9.00 -16.07
N PHE A 292 3.68 8.17 -15.65
CA PHE A 292 2.73 7.47 -16.53
C PHE A 292 1.29 7.57 -15.99
N PRO A 293 0.70 8.79 -15.96
CA PRO A 293 -0.58 9.05 -15.29
C PRO A 293 -1.78 8.30 -15.87
N GLN A 294 -1.65 7.68 -17.05
CA GLN A 294 -2.70 6.79 -17.59
C GLN A 294 -2.99 5.61 -16.66
N VAL A 295 -2.03 5.13 -15.85
CA VAL A 295 -2.26 4.03 -14.92
C VAL A 295 -3.25 4.43 -13.81
N CYS A 296 -3.27 5.71 -13.41
CA CYS A 296 -4.25 6.27 -12.48
C CYS A 296 -5.68 6.34 -13.06
N ARG A 297 -5.83 6.12 -14.37
CA ARG A 297 -7.13 6.05 -15.05
C ARG A 297 -7.51 4.62 -15.41
N TYR A 298 -6.97 3.64 -14.69
CA TYR A 298 -7.16 2.21 -14.91
C TYR A 298 -6.81 1.73 -16.33
N GLN A 299 -5.93 2.46 -17.02
CA GLN A 299 -5.36 2.03 -18.30
C GLN A 299 -4.12 1.18 -18.05
N PRO A 300 -3.86 0.16 -18.89
CA PRO A 300 -2.64 -0.61 -18.76
C PRO A 300 -1.42 0.25 -19.11
N PHE A 301 -0.33 0.03 -18.40
CA PHE A 301 0.95 0.66 -18.72
C PHE A 301 1.40 0.28 -20.15
N GLN A 302 1.27 -1.00 -20.52
CA GLN A 302 1.52 -1.49 -21.88
C GLN A 302 0.25 -1.33 -22.73
N ALA A 303 0.13 -0.23 -23.46
CA ALA A 303 -1.08 0.19 -24.18
C ALA A 303 -1.69 -0.91 -25.08
N HIS A 304 -0.87 -1.74 -25.75
CA HIS A 304 -1.37 -2.82 -26.62
C HIS A 304 -2.20 -3.85 -25.86
N THR A 305 -1.98 -4.02 -24.54
CA THR A 305 -2.73 -4.96 -23.71
C THR A 305 -4.16 -4.49 -23.38
N GLN A 306 -4.51 -3.24 -23.72
CA GLN A 306 -5.89 -2.77 -23.65
C GLN A 306 -6.84 -3.56 -24.56
N GLN A 307 -6.31 -4.18 -25.59
CA GLN A 307 -7.08 -4.99 -26.54
C GLN A 307 -7.33 -6.41 -26.05
N LEU A 308 -6.79 -6.82 -24.90
CA LEU A 308 -6.97 -8.17 -24.35
C LEU A 308 -8.46 -8.42 -24.04
N LYS A 309 -8.99 -9.46 -24.64
CA LYS A 309 -10.38 -9.87 -24.43
C LYS A 309 -10.47 -10.72 -23.17
N TRP A 310 -10.86 -10.09 -22.09
CA TRP A 310 -11.12 -10.75 -20.83
C TRP A 310 -12.43 -11.57 -20.92
N ARG A 311 -12.53 -12.63 -20.11
CA ARG A 311 -13.76 -13.41 -19.98
C ARG A 311 -14.71 -12.69 -18.99
N ASN A 312 -16.00 -12.73 -19.32
CA ASN A 312 -17.06 -12.34 -18.40
C ASN A 312 -17.54 -13.60 -17.66
N ASP A 313 -16.83 -13.95 -16.57
CA ASP A 313 -17.06 -15.17 -15.78
C ASP A 313 -17.31 -14.76 -14.31
N ASP A 314 -18.57 -14.39 -14.04
CA ASP A 314 -18.94 -13.88 -12.71
C ASP A 314 -18.93 -14.99 -11.65
N GLU A 315 -19.26 -16.23 -12.02
CA GLU A 315 -19.19 -17.37 -11.10
C GLU A 315 -17.73 -17.70 -10.73
N GLY A 316 -16.83 -17.68 -11.72
CA GLY A 316 -15.39 -17.83 -11.47
C GLY A 316 -14.83 -16.71 -10.62
N PHE A 317 -15.26 -15.47 -10.85
CA PHE A 317 -14.87 -14.33 -10.01
C PHE A 317 -15.37 -14.48 -8.57
N LYS A 318 -16.62 -14.82 -8.39
CA LYS A 318 -17.21 -15.07 -7.07
C LYS A 318 -16.51 -16.19 -6.32
N ALA A 319 -16.23 -17.32 -6.99
CA ALA A 319 -15.49 -18.43 -6.40
C ALA A 319 -14.08 -18.01 -5.96
N TRP A 320 -13.41 -17.15 -6.74
CA TRP A 320 -12.11 -16.57 -6.37
C TRP A 320 -12.23 -15.65 -5.15
N CYS A 321 -13.19 -14.74 -5.13
CA CYS A 321 -13.42 -13.83 -3.98
C CYS A 321 -13.67 -14.59 -2.68
N GLU A 322 -14.43 -15.69 -2.73
CA GLU A 322 -14.84 -16.48 -1.58
C GLU A 322 -13.82 -17.58 -1.19
N GLY A 323 -12.70 -17.70 -1.92
CA GLY A 323 -11.70 -18.75 -1.67
C GLY A 323 -12.28 -20.15 -1.84
N ARG A 324 -12.94 -20.41 -3.00
CA ARG A 324 -13.60 -21.66 -3.38
C ARG A 324 -13.24 -22.10 -4.81
N THR A 325 -12.01 -21.80 -5.24
CA THR A 325 -11.53 -22.11 -6.59
C THR A 325 -11.17 -23.58 -6.79
N GLY A 326 -11.04 -24.36 -5.71
CA GLY A 326 -10.50 -25.71 -5.72
C GLY A 326 -8.97 -25.77 -5.85
N TYR A 327 -8.29 -24.61 -5.71
CA TYR A 327 -6.83 -24.50 -5.61
C TYR A 327 -6.46 -24.05 -4.20
N PRO A 328 -6.07 -24.98 -3.30
CA PRO A 328 -5.97 -24.72 -1.87
C PRO A 328 -5.11 -23.50 -1.49
N LEU A 329 -3.96 -23.27 -2.14
CA LEU A 329 -3.13 -22.10 -1.85
C LEU A 329 -3.82 -20.79 -2.22
N VAL A 330 -4.57 -20.77 -3.34
CA VAL A 330 -5.36 -19.59 -3.76
C VAL A 330 -6.47 -19.34 -2.76
N ASP A 331 -7.21 -20.39 -2.41
CA ASP A 331 -8.37 -20.30 -1.51
C ASP A 331 -7.96 -19.90 -0.09
N ALA A 332 -6.90 -20.48 0.44
CA ALA A 332 -6.32 -20.11 1.72
C ALA A 332 -5.86 -18.63 1.75
N ALA A 333 -5.25 -18.15 0.67
CA ALA A 333 -4.81 -16.76 0.56
C ALA A 333 -5.99 -15.78 0.52
N MET A 334 -7.06 -16.10 -0.21
CA MET A 334 -8.25 -15.25 -0.26
C MET A 334 -8.96 -15.20 1.09
N ARG A 335 -9.04 -16.32 1.81
CA ARG A 335 -9.59 -16.37 3.18
C ARG A 335 -8.74 -15.56 4.16
N GLN A 336 -7.40 -15.64 4.06
CA GLN A 336 -6.52 -14.79 4.85
C GLN A 336 -6.85 -13.30 4.62
N LEU A 337 -6.96 -12.87 3.37
CA LEU A 337 -7.27 -11.47 3.02
C LEU A 337 -8.56 -11.00 3.68
N VAL A 338 -9.64 -11.74 3.51
CA VAL A 338 -10.95 -11.34 4.06
C VAL A 338 -10.96 -11.36 5.59
N ALA A 339 -10.31 -12.35 6.20
CA ALA A 339 -10.30 -12.50 7.66
C ALA A 339 -9.38 -11.51 8.39
N THR A 340 -8.33 -11.02 7.75
CA THR A 340 -7.28 -10.21 8.41
C THR A 340 -7.07 -8.83 7.82
N GLY A 341 -7.67 -8.56 6.68
CA GLY A 341 -7.37 -7.32 5.92
C GLY A 341 -5.98 -7.30 5.29
N TRP A 342 -5.26 -8.44 5.28
CA TRP A 342 -3.89 -8.50 4.78
C TRP A 342 -3.60 -9.82 4.08
N MET A 343 -2.73 -9.79 3.10
CA MET A 343 -2.26 -10.98 2.40
C MET A 343 -0.75 -10.93 2.22
N HIS A 344 -0.09 -12.04 2.45
CA HIS A 344 1.34 -12.23 2.21
C HIS A 344 1.71 -11.93 0.75
N ASN A 345 2.83 -11.20 0.49
CA ASN A 345 3.19 -10.74 -0.87
C ASN A 345 3.25 -11.86 -1.91
N ARG A 346 3.86 -13.02 -1.59
CA ARG A 346 3.91 -14.17 -2.51
C ARG A 346 2.51 -14.61 -2.94
N LEU A 347 1.55 -14.57 -2.03
CA LEU A 347 0.18 -14.97 -2.28
C LEU A 347 -0.58 -13.94 -3.10
N ARG A 348 -0.31 -12.64 -2.95
CA ARG A 348 -0.86 -11.58 -3.84
C ARG A 348 -0.48 -11.86 -5.29
N MET A 349 0.77 -12.27 -5.55
CA MET A 349 1.22 -12.63 -6.90
C MET A 349 0.50 -13.89 -7.43
N VAL A 350 0.34 -14.91 -6.60
CA VAL A 350 -0.30 -16.18 -6.99
C VAL A 350 -1.78 -15.97 -7.30
N THR A 351 -2.51 -15.29 -6.41
CA THR A 351 -3.96 -15.05 -6.54
C THR A 351 -4.28 -14.10 -7.70
N ALA A 352 -3.46 -13.06 -7.90
CA ALA A 352 -3.63 -12.13 -9.02
C ALA A 352 -3.33 -12.80 -10.37
N MET A 353 -2.28 -13.63 -10.47
CA MET A 353 -2.03 -14.41 -11.69
C MET A 353 -3.11 -15.48 -11.92
N PHE A 354 -3.68 -16.06 -10.88
CA PHE A 354 -4.77 -17.00 -11.02
C PHE A 354 -5.99 -16.32 -11.64
N LEU A 355 -6.42 -15.18 -11.09
CA LEU A 355 -7.55 -14.43 -11.64
C LEU A 355 -7.30 -14.02 -13.09
N SER A 356 -6.18 -13.33 -13.34
CA SER A 356 -5.93 -12.70 -14.65
C SER A 356 -5.51 -13.68 -15.75
N LYS A 357 -4.92 -14.82 -15.41
CA LYS A 357 -4.41 -15.79 -16.40
C LYS A 357 -5.16 -17.12 -16.40
N HIS A 358 -5.45 -17.72 -15.24
CA HIS A 358 -6.21 -18.97 -15.22
C HIS A 358 -7.70 -18.74 -15.52
N LEU A 359 -8.30 -17.76 -14.85
CA LEU A 359 -9.70 -17.41 -15.14
C LEU A 359 -9.82 -16.47 -16.35
N LEU A 360 -8.76 -15.79 -16.74
CA LEU A 360 -8.73 -14.77 -17.80
C LEU A 360 -9.79 -13.68 -17.53
N ILE A 361 -9.96 -13.29 -16.27
CA ILE A 361 -10.84 -12.22 -15.81
C ILE A 361 -10.03 -10.91 -15.70
N ASP A 362 -10.68 -9.79 -16.03
CA ASP A 362 -10.04 -8.47 -16.00
C ASP A 362 -9.40 -8.19 -14.62
N TRP A 363 -8.10 -7.89 -14.64
CA TRP A 363 -7.31 -7.62 -13.46
C TRP A 363 -7.86 -6.47 -12.60
N ARG A 364 -8.57 -5.50 -13.21
CA ARG A 364 -9.19 -4.36 -12.52
C ARG A 364 -10.24 -4.80 -11.51
N ARG A 365 -10.96 -5.89 -11.79
CA ARG A 365 -11.91 -6.47 -10.83
C ARG A 365 -11.20 -6.99 -9.58
N GLY A 366 -10.07 -7.65 -9.76
CA GLY A 366 -9.26 -8.14 -8.64
C GLY A 366 -8.57 -7.01 -7.88
N GLU A 367 -8.04 -6.01 -8.58
CA GLU A 367 -7.46 -4.81 -7.98
C GLU A 367 -8.47 -4.10 -7.07
N ALA A 368 -9.68 -3.89 -7.55
CA ALA A 368 -10.76 -3.27 -6.78
C ALA A 368 -11.14 -4.11 -5.54
N PHE A 369 -11.20 -5.45 -5.69
CA PHE A 369 -11.45 -6.35 -4.57
C PHE A 369 -10.35 -6.24 -3.51
N PHE A 370 -9.09 -6.17 -3.92
CA PHE A 370 -7.97 -5.99 -3.00
C PHE A 370 -8.03 -4.62 -2.29
N MET A 371 -8.27 -3.53 -3.03
CA MET A 371 -8.41 -2.20 -2.42
C MET A 371 -9.51 -2.17 -1.36
N ARG A 372 -10.61 -2.88 -1.59
CA ARG A 372 -11.74 -2.96 -0.65
C ARG A 372 -11.40 -3.71 0.63
N HIS A 373 -10.57 -4.78 0.57
CA HIS A 373 -10.31 -5.64 1.72
C HIS A 373 -8.99 -5.35 2.42
N LEU A 374 -7.99 -4.75 1.74
CA LEU A 374 -6.67 -4.50 2.31
C LEU A 374 -6.66 -3.33 3.30
N VAL A 375 -6.13 -3.57 4.50
CA VAL A 375 -5.78 -2.52 5.46
C VAL A 375 -4.62 -1.66 4.95
N ASP A 376 -3.72 -2.25 4.16
CA ASP A 376 -2.57 -1.58 3.52
C ASP A 376 -2.86 -1.15 2.07
N GLY A 377 -4.14 -1.10 1.66
CA GLY A 377 -4.53 -0.73 0.31
C GLY A 377 -4.00 0.66 -0.08
N GLU A 378 -2.93 0.70 -0.88
CA GLU A 378 -2.32 1.92 -1.43
C GLU A 378 -2.30 1.78 -2.95
N PHE A 379 -2.77 2.82 -3.66
CA PHE A 379 -3.04 2.74 -5.09
C PHE A 379 -1.79 2.35 -5.91
N CYS A 380 -0.64 3.01 -5.66
CA CYS A 380 0.55 2.81 -6.49
C CYS A 380 1.05 1.37 -6.43
N ALA A 381 1.14 0.79 -5.22
CA ALA A 381 1.59 -0.56 -5.01
C ALA A 381 0.55 -1.61 -5.46
N ASN A 382 -0.74 -1.37 -5.19
CA ASN A 382 -1.81 -2.28 -5.58
C ASN A 382 -1.95 -2.34 -7.11
N ASN A 383 -2.08 -1.19 -7.78
CA ASN A 383 -2.18 -1.11 -9.24
C ASN A 383 -0.93 -1.68 -9.93
N GLY A 384 0.27 -1.29 -9.45
CA GLY A 384 1.53 -1.80 -10.00
C GLY A 384 1.65 -3.32 -9.86
N GLY A 385 1.32 -3.88 -8.70
CA GLY A 385 1.36 -5.32 -8.43
C GLY A 385 0.35 -6.11 -9.28
N TRP A 386 -0.87 -5.61 -9.43
CA TRP A 386 -1.90 -6.22 -10.29
C TRP A 386 -1.51 -6.21 -11.75
N GLN A 387 -1.04 -5.08 -12.26
CA GLN A 387 -0.58 -4.98 -13.64
C GLN A 387 0.67 -5.83 -13.90
N TRP A 388 1.57 -5.95 -12.89
CA TRP A 388 2.71 -6.86 -12.97
C TRP A 388 2.24 -8.31 -13.15
N ALA A 389 1.31 -8.78 -12.34
CA ALA A 389 0.77 -10.15 -12.40
C ALA A 389 -0.01 -10.42 -13.69
N ALA A 390 -0.77 -9.44 -14.16
CA ALA A 390 -1.57 -9.52 -15.39
C ALA A 390 -0.74 -9.38 -16.68
N SER A 391 0.56 -9.08 -16.61
CA SER A 391 1.44 -8.80 -17.77
C SER A 391 0.99 -7.59 -18.59
N THR A 392 0.42 -6.60 -17.95
CA THR A 392 -0.05 -5.34 -18.56
C THR A 392 0.72 -4.12 -18.09
N GLY A 393 1.57 -4.29 -17.06
CA GLY A 393 2.20 -3.24 -16.29
C GLY A 393 3.62 -2.89 -16.70
N THR A 394 4.17 -1.97 -15.90
CA THR A 394 5.59 -1.67 -15.85
C THR A 394 6.35 -2.88 -15.30
N ASP A 395 7.53 -3.16 -15.82
CA ASP A 395 8.38 -4.30 -15.44
C ASP A 395 7.60 -5.63 -15.28
N ALA A 396 6.52 -5.79 -16.03
CA ALA A 396 5.54 -6.84 -15.85
C ALA A 396 6.14 -8.24 -16.05
N ALA A 397 5.58 -9.21 -15.34
CA ALA A 397 5.89 -10.61 -15.58
C ALA A 397 5.64 -10.94 -17.06
N PRO A 398 6.57 -11.59 -17.77
CA PRO A 398 6.34 -12.00 -19.16
C PRO A 398 5.02 -12.79 -19.27
N TYR A 399 4.25 -12.54 -20.31
CA TYR A 399 2.91 -13.15 -20.45
C TYR A 399 2.90 -14.68 -20.40
N PHE A 400 3.98 -15.32 -20.84
CA PHE A 400 4.16 -16.76 -20.80
C PHE A 400 4.51 -17.31 -19.40
N ARG A 401 4.89 -16.43 -18.44
CA ARG A 401 5.11 -16.79 -17.06
C ARG A 401 3.76 -16.91 -16.35
N ILE A 402 3.24 -18.11 -16.31
CA ILE A 402 1.97 -18.44 -15.64
C ILE A 402 2.31 -19.38 -14.49
N PHE A 403 2.07 -18.98 -13.27
CA PHE A 403 2.34 -19.81 -12.11
C PHE A 403 1.38 -21.00 -12.09
N ASN A 404 1.89 -22.20 -11.89
CA ASN A 404 1.03 -23.34 -11.54
C ASN A 404 0.73 -23.25 -10.04
N PRO A 405 -0.53 -23.07 -9.60
CA PRO A 405 -0.84 -22.86 -8.19
C PRO A 405 -0.42 -24.03 -7.30
N THR A 406 -0.54 -25.28 -7.76
CA THR A 406 -0.10 -26.47 -7.02
C THR A 406 1.42 -26.50 -6.86
N THR A 407 2.18 -26.14 -7.92
CA THR A 407 3.64 -26.07 -7.83
C THR A 407 4.09 -24.93 -6.90
N GLN A 408 3.38 -23.77 -6.92
CA GLN A 408 3.65 -22.69 -5.96
C GLN A 408 3.38 -23.15 -4.52
N SER A 409 2.29 -23.89 -4.33
CA SER A 409 1.88 -24.47 -3.06
C SER A 409 2.96 -25.40 -2.48
N THR A 410 3.37 -26.41 -3.24
CA THR A 410 4.39 -27.37 -2.80
C THR A 410 5.77 -26.72 -2.56
N ARG A 411 6.06 -25.62 -3.27
CA ARG A 411 7.34 -24.92 -3.13
C ARG A 411 7.39 -24.02 -1.89
N PHE A 412 6.30 -23.28 -1.59
CA PHE A 412 6.31 -22.23 -0.58
C PHE A 412 5.56 -22.58 0.70
N ASP A 413 4.81 -23.68 0.70
CA ASP A 413 4.11 -24.24 1.85
C ASP A 413 4.24 -25.77 1.85
N ALA A 414 5.47 -26.30 1.81
CA ALA A 414 5.76 -27.71 1.51
C ALA A 414 4.95 -28.71 2.34
N GLU A 415 4.75 -28.42 3.63
CA GLU A 415 3.95 -29.24 4.55
C GLU A 415 2.46 -28.90 4.52
N GLY A 416 2.03 -27.91 3.72
CA GLY A 416 0.64 -27.48 3.65
C GLY A 416 0.09 -26.91 4.96
N GLU A 417 0.94 -26.32 5.79
CA GLU A 417 0.55 -25.77 7.08
C GLU A 417 -0.22 -24.46 6.96
N PHE A 418 0.15 -23.61 6.00
CA PHE A 418 -0.62 -22.41 5.67
C PHE A 418 -1.99 -22.78 5.15
N ILE A 419 -2.06 -23.77 4.26
CA ILE A 419 -3.32 -24.30 3.74
C ILE A 419 -4.19 -24.84 4.88
N ALA A 420 -3.65 -25.71 5.73
CA ALA A 420 -4.39 -26.31 6.85
C ALA A 420 -4.94 -25.26 7.82
N HIS A 421 -4.17 -24.20 8.07
CA HIS A 421 -4.60 -23.10 8.95
C HIS A 421 -5.82 -22.35 8.41
N TRP A 422 -5.84 -22.04 7.09
CA TRP A 422 -6.92 -21.26 6.48
C TRP A 422 -8.04 -22.12 5.89
N LEU A 423 -7.79 -23.43 5.71
CA LEU A 423 -8.72 -24.42 5.21
C LEU A 423 -8.74 -25.63 6.18
N PRO A 424 -9.33 -25.50 7.37
CA PRO A 424 -9.31 -26.57 8.39
C PRO A 424 -9.86 -27.91 7.88
N VAL A 425 -10.77 -27.88 6.91
CA VAL A 425 -11.32 -29.10 6.26
C VAL A 425 -10.23 -29.98 5.61
N LEU A 426 -9.06 -29.40 5.30
CA LEU A 426 -7.91 -30.11 4.74
C LEU A 426 -6.84 -30.49 5.77
N GLU A 427 -7.01 -30.12 7.03
CA GLU A 427 -5.99 -30.32 8.08
C GLU A 427 -5.68 -31.80 8.32
N SER A 428 -6.69 -32.66 8.29
CA SER A 428 -6.53 -34.11 8.49
C SER A 428 -5.81 -34.83 7.35
N LEU A 429 -5.65 -34.18 6.18
CA LEU A 429 -4.97 -34.78 5.06
C LEU A 429 -3.46 -34.80 5.21
N PRO A 430 -2.76 -35.81 4.65
CA PRO A 430 -1.31 -35.77 4.49
C PRO A 430 -0.87 -34.51 3.71
N ALA A 431 0.31 -33.96 4.02
CA ALA A 431 0.84 -32.74 3.41
C ALA A 431 0.68 -32.71 1.88
N LYS A 432 1.08 -33.77 1.19
CA LYS A 432 0.96 -33.86 -0.27
C LYS A 432 -0.47 -33.73 -0.77
N ALA A 433 -1.45 -34.29 -0.06
CA ALA A 433 -2.85 -34.24 -0.43
C ALA A 433 -3.50 -32.87 -0.14
N ARG A 434 -2.94 -32.07 0.78
CA ARG A 434 -3.41 -30.70 1.03
C ARG A 434 -3.22 -29.78 -0.17
N HIS A 435 -2.19 -30.02 -1.03
CA HIS A 435 -1.93 -29.21 -2.22
C HIS A 435 -2.85 -29.51 -3.40
N ALA A 436 -3.38 -30.72 -3.46
CA ALA A 436 -4.33 -31.18 -4.47
C ALA A 436 -5.22 -32.26 -3.85
N PRO A 437 -6.28 -31.86 -3.12
CA PRO A 437 -7.17 -32.79 -2.43
C PRO A 437 -7.79 -33.78 -3.38
N PRO A 438 -7.84 -35.07 -3.02
CA PRO A 438 -8.47 -36.09 -3.86
C PRO A 438 -9.97 -35.81 -3.98
N GLN A 439 -10.51 -36.03 -5.18
CA GLN A 439 -11.94 -35.95 -5.46
C GLN A 439 -12.52 -37.37 -5.37
N ASP A 440 -12.50 -37.97 -4.16
CA ASP A 440 -12.98 -39.33 -3.94
C ASP A 440 -14.48 -39.31 -3.63
N MET A 441 -15.25 -39.93 -4.47
CA MET A 441 -16.72 -40.03 -4.28
C MET A 441 -17.11 -40.96 -3.10
N LEU A 442 -16.22 -41.84 -2.67
CA LEU A 442 -16.49 -42.78 -1.56
C LEU A 442 -16.17 -42.13 -0.19
N ASN A 443 -15.19 -41.23 -0.18
CA ASN A 443 -14.79 -40.47 1.01
C ASN A 443 -14.75 -38.98 0.67
N PRO A 444 -15.91 -38.33 0.48
CA PRO A 444 -15.96 -36.94 0.03
C PRO A 444 -15.38 -36.00 1.11
N ILE A 445 -14.51 -35.12 0.67
CA ILE A 445 -14.02 -34.00 1.47
C ILE A 445 -14.90 -32.81 1.09
N ASP A 446 -15.36 -32.05 2.10
CA ASP A 446 -16.15 -30.83 1.86
C ASP A 446 -15.23 -29.69 1.35
N TYR A 447 -14.61 -29.94 0.19
CA TYR A 447 -13.75 -29.01 -0.51
C TYR A 447 -14.01 -29.09 -2.03
N PRO A 448 -14.18 -27.93 -2.71
CA PRO A 448 -14.59 -27.92 -4.11
C PRO A 448 -13.53 -28.50 -5.05
N ALA A 449 -14.00 -29.06 -6.15
CA ALA A 449 -13.13 -29.41 -7.26
C ALA A 449 -12.55 -28.15 -7.93
N PRO A 450 -11.38 -28.24 -8.58
CA PRO A 450 -10.81 -27.13 -9.33
C PRO A 450 -11.76 -26.60 -10.39
N ILE A 451 -12.07 -25.28 -10.34
CA ILE A 451 -13.00 -24.63 -11.30
C ILE A 451 -12.41 -24.50 -12.72
N VAL A 452 -11.11 -24.65 -12.86
CA VAL A 452 -10.41 -24.70 -14.15
C VAL A 452 -9.29 -25.73 -14.11
N ASP A 453 -9.03 -26.40 -15.24
CA ASP A 453 -7.81 -27.19 -15.41
C ASP A 453 -6.61 -26.27 -15.75
N HIS A 454 -5.50 -26.43 -15.03
CA HIS A 454 -4.32 -25.58 -15.20
C HIS A 454 -3.78 -25.58 -16.62
N LYS A 455 -3.67 -26.76 -17.27
CA LYS A 455 -3.08 -26.89 -18.60
C LYS A 455 -3.93 -26.20 -19.65
N THR A 456 -5.23 -26.42 -19.61
CA THR A 456 -6.22 -25.78 -20.50
C THR A 456 -6.26 -24.27 -20.31
N ALA A 457 -6.32 -23.82 -19.05
CA ALA A 457 -6.33 -22.40 -18.72
C ALA A 457 -5.05 -21.69 -19.17
N ARG A 458 -3.89 -22.32 -18.98
CA ARG A 458 -2.60 -21.83 -19.44
C ARG A 458 -2.55 -21.65 -20.97
N LEU A 459 -3.01 -22.62 -21.73
CA LEU A 459 -3.05 -22.53 -23.20
C LEU A 459 -3.96 -21.38 -23.64
N ARG A 460 -5.17 -21.30 -23.06
CA ARG A 460 -6.12 -20.19 -23.33
C ARG A 460 -5.48 -18.81 -23.09
N ALA A 461 -4.80 -18.63 -21.97
CA ALA A 461 -4.13 -17.36 -21.66
C ALA A 461 -3.02 -17.04 -22.68
N LEU A 462 -2.18 -18.03 -23.02
CA LEU A 462 -1.12 -17.85 -24.02
C LEU A 462 -1.69 -17.42 -25.38
N ASP A 463 -2.78 -18.06 -25.82
CA ASP A 463 -3.41 -17.74 -27.10
C ASP A 463 -4.02 -16.34 -27.09
N ALA A 464 -4.67 -15.93 -25.98
CA ALA A 464 -5.21 -14.60 -25.82
C ALA A 464 -4.13 -13.52 -25.92
N PHE A 465 -2.98 -13.70 -25.26
CA PHE A 465 -1.86 -12.75 -25.34
C PHE A 465 -1.15 -12.76 -26.69
N LYS A 466 -1.00 -13.91 -27.35
CA LYS A 466 -0.41 -14.01 -28.70
C LYS A 466 -1.26 -13.31 -29.77
N ALA A 467 -2.58 -13.25 -29.58
CA ALA A 467 -3.49 -12.59 -30.49
C ALA A 467 -3.41 -11.04 -30.41
N LEU A 468 -2.70 -10.48 -29.42
CA LEU A 468 -2.50 -9.03 -29.33
C LEU A 468 -1.55 -8.56 -30.43
N SER A 469 -2.00 -7.61 -31.21
CA SER A 469 -1.12 -6.88 -32.14
C SER A 469 -0.08 -6.13 -31.32
N LYS A 470 1.20 -6.34 -31.61
CA LYS A 470 2.29 -5.59 -31.00
C LYS A 470 2.35 -4.17 -31.52
#